data_0e4aadba0874930ce60f9bc789e19edc
#
_entry.id   0e4aadba0874930ce60f9bc789e19edc
#
_cell.length_a   1.000
_cell.length_b   1.000
_cell.length_c   1.000
_cell.angle_alpha   90.00
_cell.angle_beta   90.00
_cell.angle_gamma   90.00
#
_symmetry.space_group_name_H-M   'P 1'
#
loop_
_entity.id
_entity.type
_entity.pdbx_description
1 polymer ?
#
loop_
_entity_poly.entity_id
_entity_poly.type
_entity_poly.pdbx_seq_one_letter_code
_entity_poly.pdbx_strand_id
1 'polypeptide(L)'
;MSAMPAPPQPTPIPLSQEIEALQVDELYRNLHVSAVAAFFGTLLCISVFFEDGLRAPHILWLAFGTFVATMRLGICWLHRNRASSGRDLAPAQWARLAVLGNFLAGIQWGLLGTWLYPEDPGYRQAFTMMVITCFVGGSVTAYAPVRWAHPALALPATLPPTVYIFFIHSGVHPMAGFTALFFVAMIVYYAFRENDLVVQRLRAGARLRRELRAIEDLAASARELPPLDTSLARPYR
;
A
#
# COMPACT_ATOMS: atom_id res chain seq x y z
N MET A 1 -12.01 -42.54 -36.32
CA MET A 1 -11.30 -41.88 -35.19
C MET A 1 -11.71 -40.42 -35.21
N SER A 2 -12.67 -40.06 -34.34
CA SER A 2 -13.09 -38.64 -34.22
C SER A 2 -12.02 -37.85 -33.45
N ALA A 3 -11.49 -36.83 -34.10
CA ALA A 3 -10.53 -35.92 -33.43
C ALA A 3 -11.19 -35.26 -32.25
N MET A 4 -10.59 -35.40 -31.06
CA MET A 4 -11.04 -34.76 -29.84
C MET A 4 -10.92 -33.24 -30.03
N PRO A 5 -11.96 -32.44 -29.74
CA PRO A 5 -11.86 -30.99 -29.90
C PRO A 5 -10.75 -30.45 -29.01
N ALA A 6 -9.93 -29.56 -29.57
CA ALA A 6 -8.87 -28.90 -28.82
C ALA A 6 -9.45 -28.19 -27.58
N PRO A 7 -8.76 -28.27 -26.43
CA PRO A 7 -9.22 -27.58 -25.21
C PRO A 7 -9.38 -26.09 -25.49
N PRO A 8 -10.44 -25.44 -24.95
CA PRO A 8 -10.68 -24.02 -25.15
C PRO A 8 -9.47 -23.23 -24.65
N GLN A 9 -8.91 -22.40 -25.50
CA GLN A 9 -7.81 -21.51 -25.10
C GLN A 9 -8.32 -20.52 -24.03
N PRO A 10 -7.57 -20.33 -22.95
CA PRO A 10 -7.98 -19.40 -21.91
C PRO A 10 -8.10 -17.99 -22.51
N THR A 11 -9.26 -17.39 -22.32
CA THR A 11 -9.52 -16.01 -22.77
C THR A 11 -8.49 -15.06 -22.18
N PRO A 12 -7.84 -14.22 -22.97
CA PRO A 12 -6.80 -13.31 -22.45
C PRO A 12 -7.41 -12.35 -21.42
N ILE A 13 -6.82 -12.33 -20.23
CA ILE A 13 -7.22 -11.44 -19.15
C ILE A 13 -7.06 -9.98 -19.61
N PRO A 14 -8.08 -9.12 -19.46
CA PRO A 14 -7.96 -7.71 -19.80
C PRO A 14 -6.78 -7.05 -19.08
N LEU A 15 -6.05 -6.17 -19.78
CA LEU A 15 -4.87 -5.50 -19.23
C LEU A 15 -5.16 -4.74 -17.93
N SER A 16 -6.38 -4.18 -17.80
CA SER A 16 -6.83 -3.49 -16.59
C SER A 16 -6.86 -4.40 -15.37
N GLN A 17 -7.39 -5.61 -15.50
CA GLN A 17 -7.46 -6.58 -14.41
C GLN A 17 -6.06 -7.10 -14.01
N GLU A 18 -5.19 -7.30 -15.00
CA GLU A 18 -3.79 -7.67 -14.74
C GLU A 18 -3.08 -6.57 -13.93
N ILE A 19 -3.31 -5.29 -14.27
CA ILE A 19 -2.71 -4.17 -13.54
C ILE A 19 -3.27 -4.06 -12.13
N GLU A 20 -4.57 -4.22 -11.92
CA GLU A 20 -5.17 -4.23 -10.59
C GLU A 20 -4.60 -5.33 -9.69
N ALA A 21 -4.41 -6.53 -10.23
CA ALA A 21 -3.77 -7.63 -9.51
C ALA A 21 -2.31 -7.30 -9.13
N LEU A 22 -1.54 -6.73 -10.07
CA LEU A 22 -0.16 -6.31 -9.81
C LEU A 22 -0.06 -5.19 -8.77
N GLN A 23 -1.00 -4.23 -8.77
CA GLN A 23 -1.07 -3.17 -7.76
C GLN A 23 -1.31 -3.75 -6.35
N VAL A 24 -2.20 -4.71 -6.24
CA VAL A 24 -2.51 -5.37 -4.98
C VAL A 24 -1.32 -6.19 -4.50
N ASP A 25 -0.67 -6.97 -5.37
CA ASP A 25 0.51 -7.76 -5.02
C ASP A 25 1.67 -6.87 -4.54
N GLU A 26 1.90 -5.75 -5.22
CA GLU A 26 2.92 -4.77 -4.82
C GLU A 26 2.60 -4.14 -3.46
N LEU A 27 1.34 -3.76 -3.23
CA LEU A 27 0.89 -3.23 -1.95
C LEU A 27 1.14 -4.22 -0.82
N TYR A 28 0.72 -5.48 -0.98
CA TYR A 28 0.85 -6.50 0.08
C TYR A 28 2.31 -6.90 0.34
N ARG A 29 3.19 -6.77 -0.65
CA ARG A 29 4.63 -6.95 -0.48
C ARG A 29 5.23 -5.92 0.49
N ASN A 30 4.70 -4.69 0.50
CA ASN A 30 5.18 -3.61 1.36
C ASN A 30 4.41 -3.52 2.69
N LEU A 31 3.17 -3.96 2.72
CA LEU A 31 2.25 -3.78 3.85
C LEU A 31 2.74 -4.47 5.13
N HIS A 32 3.38 -5.64 5.03
CA HIS A 32 3.89 -6.36 6.20
C HIS A 32 5.02 -5.59 6.89
N VAL A 33 5.94 -5.00 6.13
CA VAL A 33 7.04 -4.18 6.69
C VAL A 33 6.46 -2.97 7.42
N SER A 34 5.48 -2.30 6.81
CA SER A 34 4.81 -1.17 7.42
C SER A 34 4.03 -1.53 8.69
N ALA A 35 3.38 -2.70 8.73
CA ALA A 35 2.68 -3.16 9.93
C ALA A 35 3.65 -3.43 11.10
N VAL A 36 4.81 -4.05 10.81
CA VAL A 36 5.87 -4.27 11.79
C VAL A 36 6.46 -2.94 12.27
N ALA A 37 6.76 -2.02 11.36
CA ALA A 37 7.27 -0.69 11.70
C ALA A 37 6.28 0.10 12.58
N ALA A 38 4.98 0.03 12.28
CA ALA A 38 3.94 0.65 13.08
C ALA A 38 3.87 0.06 14.50
N PHE A 39 4.01 -1.27 14.64
CA PHE A 39 4.06 -1.92 15.95
C PHE A 39 5.24 -1.44 16.78
N PHE A 40 6.46 -1.42 16.22
CA PHE A 40 7.64 -0.89 16.92
C PHE A 40 7.51 0.60 17.22
N GLY A 41 6.94 1.41 16.32
CA GLY A 41 6.63 2.81 16.56
C GLY A 41 5.67 3.00 17.74
N THR A 42 4.67 2.12 17.88
CA THR A 42 3.74 2.11 19.02
C THR A 42 4.48 1.82 20.34
N LEU A 43 5.39 0.83 20.35
CA LEU A 43 6.21 0.52 21.53
C LEU A 43 7.14 1.68 21.89
N LEU A 44 7.75 2.34 20.90
CA LEU A 44 8.59 3.51 21.10
C LEU A 44 7.80 4.66 21.75
N CYS A 45 6.59 4.93 21.27
CA CYS A 45 5.72 5.95 21.88
C CYS A 45 5.41 5.64 23.35
N ILE A 46 5.07 4.38 23.65
CA ILE A 46 4.82 3.95 25.03
C ILE A 46 6.05 4.17 25.91
N SER A 47 7.27 3.87 25.44
CA SER A 47 8.48 4.07 26.24
C SER A 47 8.71 5.53 26.63
N VAL A 48 8.36 6.48 25.77
CA VAL A 48 8.47 7.92 26.04
C VAL A 48 7.42 8.40 27.04
N PHE A 49 6.23 7.81 27.02
CA PHE A 49 5.15 8.16 27.95
C PHE A 49 5.20 7.37 29.27
N PHE A 50 6.08 6.36 29.37
CA PHE A 50 6.15 5.49 30.54
C PHE A 50 6.62 6.20 31.82
N GLU A 51 7.37 7.28 31.71
CA GLU A 51 7.90 8.03 32.85
C GLU A 51 6.81 8.52 33.82
N ASP A 52 5.59 8.82 33.31
CA ASP A 52 4.45 9.26 34.13
C ASP A 52 3.54 8.10 34.59
N GLY A 53 3.97 6.86 34.33
CA GLY A 53 3.18 5.66 34.58
C GLY A 53 2.14 5.37 33.48
N LEU A 54 1.87 4.07 33.24
CA LEU A 54 0.86 3.64 32.29
C LEU A 54 -0.55 3.87 32.85
N ARG A 55 -1.25 4.86 32.30
CA ARG A 55 -2.66 5.11 32.57
C ARG A 55 -3.55 4.29 31.64
N ALA A 56 -4.81 4.08 32.01
CA ALA A 56 -5.78 3.33 31.20
C ALA A 56 -5.85 3.77 29.72
N PRO A 57 -5.82 5.08 29.35
CA PRO A 57 -5.79 5.50 27.96
C PRO A 57 -4.60 4.95 27.16
N HIS A 58 -3.39 4.92 27.75
CA HIS A 58 -2.19 4.39 27.08
C HIS A 58 -2.31 2.89 26.84
N ILE A 59 -2.86 2.15 27.81
CA ILE A 59 -3.08 0.69 27.69
C ILE A 59 -4.12 0.40 26.59
N LEU A 60 -5.22 1.16 26.53
CA LEU A 60 -6.24 1.01 25.51
C LEU A 60 -5.70 1.32 24.11
N TRP A 61 -4.90 2.37 23.98
CA TRP A 61 -4.27 2.75 22.73
C TRP A 61 -3.27 1.68 22.26
N LEU A 62 -2.45 1.15 23.17
CA LEU A 62 -1.54 0.05 22.90
C LEU A 62 -2.29 -1.21 22.46
N ALA A 63 -3.35 -1.58 23.16
CA ALA A 63 -4.19 -2.73 22.83
C ALA A 63 -4.82 -2.57 21.42
N PHE A 64 -5.36 -1.37 21.13
CA PHE A 64 -5.90 -1.05 19.81
C PHE A 64 -4.84 -1.12 18.73
N GLY A 65 -3.65 -0.56 18.94
CA GLY A 65 -2.55 -0.61 18.00
C GLY A 65 -2.05 -2.05 17.74
N THR A 66 -1.95 -2.85 18.80
CA THR A 66 -1.59 -4.28 18.69
C THR A 66 -2.66 -5.04 17.90
N PHE A 67 -3.94 -4.79 18.16
CA PHE A 67 -5.04 -5.37 17.39
C PHE A 67 -4.95 -5.01 15.91
N VAL A 68 -4.78 -3.73 15.58
CA VAL A 68 -4.66 -3.27 14.18
C VAL A 68 -3.44 -3.88 13.49
N ALA A 69 -2.28 -3.92 14.18
CA ALA A 69 -1.07 -4.52 13.62
C ALA A 69 -1.26 -6.02 13.36
N THR A 70 -1.82 -6.77 14.30
CA THR A 70 -2.08 -8.20 14.18
C THR A 70 -3.08 -8.49 13.06
N MET A 71 -4.17 -7.73 12.99
CA MET A 71 -5.16 -7.84 11.91
C MET A 71 -4.51 -7.60 10.54
N ARG A 72 -3.69 -6.57 10.39
CA ARG A 72 -2.99 -6.26 9.13
C ARG A 72 -2.01 -7.37 8.74
N LEU A 73 -1.24 -7.89 9.69
CA LEU A 73 -0.34 -9.04 9.46
C LEU A 73 -1.12 -10.29 9.08
N GLY A 74 -2.26 -10.55 9.73
CA GLY A 74 -3.16 -11.66 9.40
C GLY A 74 -3.71 -11.55 7.97
N ILE A 75 -4.13 -10.36 7.54
CA ILE A 75 -4.58 -10.11 6.16
C ILE A 75 -3.41 -10.32 5.17
N CYS A 76 -2.20 -9.86 5.48
CA CYS A 76 -1.01 -10.11 4.66
C CYS A 76 -0.70 -11.59 4.53
N TRP A 77 -0.78 -12.33 5.64
CA TRP A 77 -0.57 -13.77 5.63
C TRP A 77 -1.64 -14.50 4.79
N LEU A 78 -2.92 -14.10 4.93
CA LEU A 78 -4.02 -14.65 4.14
C LEU A 78 -3.84 -14.39 2.64
N HIS A 79 -3.44 -13.16 2.27
CA HIS A 79 -3.14 -12.81 0.89
C HIS A 79 -1.97 -13.63 0.32
N ARG A 80 -0.91 -13.83 1.10
CA ARG A 80 0.26 -14.62 0.69
C ARG A 80 -0.10 -16.09 0.46
N ASN A 81 -1.00 -16.63 1.27
CA ASN A 81 -1.43 -18.03 1.23
C ASN A 81 -2.73 -18.25 0.44
N ARG A 82 -3.18 -17.26 -0.38
CA ARG A 82 -4.47 -17.32 -1.09
C ARG A 82 -4.57 -18.51 -2.03
N ALA A 83 -3.48 -18.84 -2.74
CA ALA A 83 -3.45 -19.96 -3.68
C ALA A 83 -3.66 -21.32 -3.00
N SER A 84 -3.17 -21.50 -1.78
CA SER A 84 -3.32 -22.75 -1.02
C SER A 84 -4.62 -22.85 -0.24
N SER A 85 -5.26 -21.72 0.07
CA SER A 85 -6.49 -21.68 0.87
C SER A 85 -7.78 -21.77 0.04
N GLY A 86 -7.71 -21.80 -1.28
CA GLY A 86 -8.89 -21.82 -2.17
C GLY A 86 -9.80 -20.59 -2.04
N ARG A 87 -9.35 -19.55 -1.34
CA ARG A 87 -10.06 -18.27 -1.16
C ARG A 87 -9.56 -17.26 -2.17
N ASP A 88 -10.15 -17.28 -3.34
CA ASP A 88 -9.77 -16.36 -4.42
C ASP A 88 -10.67 -15.11 -4.36
N LEU A 89 -10.29 -14.16 -3.48
CA LEU A 89 -10.93 -12.86 -3.43
C LEU A 89 -10.50 -12.04 -4.65
N ALA A 90 -11.44 -11.28 -5.23
CA ALA A 90 -11.12 -10.38 -6.31
C ALA A 90 -10.08 -9.31 -5.87
N PRO A 91 -9.19 -8.84 -6.77
CA PRO A 91 -8.18 -7.82 -6.45
C PRO A 91 -8.77 -6.58 -5.76
N ALA A 92 -9.94 -6.13 -6.18
CA ALA A 92 -10.64 -5.01 -5.56
C ALA A 92 -11.03 -5.27 -4.10
N GLN A 93 -11.33 -6.51 -3.71
CA GLN A 93 -11.65 -6.86 -2.32
C GLN A 93 -10.40 -6.83 -1.45
N TRP A 94 -9.28 -7.34 -1.95
CA TRP A 94 -7.98 -7.23 -1.29
C TRP A 94 -7.56 -5.77 -1.10
N ALA A 95 -7.75 -4.93 -2.12
CA ALA A 95 -7.48 -3.50 -2.03
C ALA A 95 -8.32 -2.83 -0.93
N ARG A 96 -9.62 -3.15 -0.82
CA ARG A 96 -10.52 -2.62 0.22
C ARG A 96 -10.09 -3.05 1.63
N LEU A 97 -9.67 -4.30 1.81
CA LEU A 97 -9.16 -4.79 3.11
C LEU A 97 -7.90 -4.03 3.53
N ALA A 98 -6.98 -3.78 2.61
CA ALA A 98 -5.78 -3.00 2.90
C ALA A 98 -6.11 -1.54 3.24
N VAL A 99 -7.04 -0.90 2.49
CA VAL A 99 -7.52 0.47 2.75
C VAL A 99 -8.16 0.55 4.14
N LEU A 100 -9.01 -0.41 4.52
CA LEU A 100 -9.63 -0.47 5.84
C LEU A 100 -8.57 -0.62 6.95
N GLY A 101 -7.60 -1.52 6.76
CA GLY A 101 -6.51 -1.71 7.73
C GLY A 101 -5.65 -0.44 7.90
N ASN A 102 -5.41 0.29 6.81
CA ASN A 102 -4.70 1.57 6.86
C ASN A 102 -5.53 2.66 7.53
N PHE A 103 -6.84 2.69 7.30
CA PHE A 103 -7.75 3.63 7.96
C PHE A 103 -7.74 3.44 9.49
N LEU A 104 -7.83 2.20 9.96
CA LEU A 104 -7.74 1.89 11.39
C LEU A 104 -6.38 2.26 11.99
N ALA A 105 -5.29 2.01 11.24
CA ALA A 105 -3.97 2.48 11.65
C ALA A 105 -3.88 4.01 11.70
N GLY A 106 -4.51 4.71 10.76
CA GLY A 106 -4.62 6.16 10.78
C GLY A 106 -5.36 6.68 12.02
N ILE A 107 -6.47 6.04 12.39
CA ILE A 107 -7.20 6.36 13.64
C ILE A 107 -6.30 6.18 14.86
N GLN A 108 -5.54 5.07 14.94
CA GLN A 108 -4.60 4.83 16.03
C GLN A 108 -3.61 6.00 16.19
N TRP A 109 -2.99 6.44 15.11
CA TRP A 109 -2.03 7.54 15.14
C TRP A 109 -2.71 8.91 15.39
N GLY A 110 -3.92 9.11 14.88
CA GLY A 110 -4.73 10.30 15.17
C GLY A 110 -5.08 10.42 16.65
N LEU A 111 -5.41 9.31 17.31
CA LEU A 111 -5.67 9.28 18.76
C LEU A 111 -4.42 9.64 19.58
N LEU A 112 -3.23 9.29 19.12
CA LEU A 112 -1.98 9.72 19.75
C LEU A 112 -1.83 11.25 19.75
N GLY A 113 -2.19 11.89 18.66
CA GLY A 113 -2.09 13.34 18.50
C GLY A 113 -3.29 14.13 19.03
N THR A 114 -4.29 13.46 19.61
CA THR A 114 -5.48 14.12 20.22
C THR A 114 -5.69 13.65 21.65
N TRP A 115 -6.22 12.46 21.82
CA TRP A 115 -6.59 11.92 23.13
C TRP A 115 -5.40 11.68 24.07
N LEU A 116 -4.24 11.30 23.50
CA LEU A 116 -2.99 11.09 24.25
C LEU A 116 -2.00 12.25 24.08
N TYR A 117 -2.46 13.38 23.52
CA TYR A 117 -1.57 14.53 23.32
C TYR A 117 -1.10 15.08 24.66
N PRO A 118 0.21 15.25 24.89
CA PRO A 118 0.74 15.71 26.17
C PRO A 118 0.26 17.13 26.50
N GLU A 119 -0.18 17.35 27.74
CA GLU A 119 -0.62 18.66 28.21
C GLU A 119 0.58 19.61 28.43
N ASP A 120 1.71 19.05 28.88
CA ASP A 120 2.92 19.84 29.13
C ASP A 120 3.62 20.20 27.82
N PRO A 121 3.80 21.51 27.56
CA PRO A 121 4.56 21.95 26.40
C PRO A 121 6.01 21.51 26.51
N GLY A 122 6.56 20.91 25.44
CA GLY A 122 7.96 20.52 25.42
C GLY A 122 8.26 19.38 24.44
N TYR A 123 9.29 18.60 24.80
CA TYR A 123 9.82 17.57 23.93
C TYR A 123 8.79 16.47 23.58
N ARG A 124 7.86 16.15 24.50
CA ARG A 124 6.82 15.12 24.27
C ARG A 124 5.82 15.51 23.18
N GLN A 125 5.40 16.80 23.16
CA GLN A 125 4.54 17.30 22.08
C GLN A 125 5.26 17.27 20.74
N ALA A 126 6.51 17.76 20.72
CA ALA A 126 7.35 17.73 19.53
C ALA A 126 7.60 16.29 19.04
N PHE A 127 7.90 15.37 19.96
CA PHE A 127 8.09 13.95 19.67
C PHE A 127 6.83 13.33 19.06
N THR A 128 5.64 13.57 19.66
CA THR A 128 4.36 13.07 19.16
C THR A 128 4.11 13.51 17.72
N MET A 129 4.27 14.82 17.44
CA MET A 129 4.09 15.35 16.10
C MET A 129 5.14 14.80 15.12
N MET A 130 6.39 14.69 15.53
CA MET A 130 7.45 14.13 14.72
C MET A 130 7.17 12.67 14.35
N VAL A 131 6.75 11.83 15.30
CA VAL A 131 6.46 10.42 15.04
C VAL A 131 5.30 10.27 14.05
N ILE A 132 4.19 11.01 14.26
CA ILE A 132 3.04 10.98 13.34
C ILE A 132 3.49 11.41 11.94
N THR A 133 4.23 12.51 11.83
CA THR A 133 4.71 13.05 10.55
C THR A 133 5.65 12.08 9.84
N CYS A 134 6.62 11.52 10.57
CA CYS A 134 7.56 10.54 10.01
C CYS A 134 6.85 9.26 9.56
N PHE A 135 5.89 8.77 10.35
CA PHE A 135 5.13 7.56 10.01
C PHE A 135 4.27 7.78 8.77
N VAL A 136 3.53 8.88 8.71
CA VAL A 136 2.67 9.22 7.57
C VAL A 136 3.52 9.53 6.33
N GLY A 137 4.56 10.36 6.46
CA GLY A 137 5.44 10.72 5.35
C GLY A 137 6.22 9.52 4.79
N GLY A 138 6.78 8.69 5.68
CA GLY A 138 7.54 7.49 5.30
C GLY A 138 6.70 6.39 4.64
N SER A 139 5.39 6.40 4.85
CA SER A 139 4.49 5.39 4.31
C SER A 139 3.98 5.68 2.88
N VAL A 140 4.23 6.85 2.32
CA VAL A 140 3.72 7.27 0.98
C VAL A 140 4.05 6.23 -0.09
N THR A 141 5.31 5.86 -0.22
CA THR A 141 5.79 4.92 -1.23
C THR A 141 5.28 3.49 -1.01
N ALA A 142 5.16 3.08 0.26
CA ALA A 142 4.68 1.74 0.61
C ALA A 142 3.21 1.52 0.19
N TYR A 143 2.39 2.55 0.25
CA TYR A 143 0.95 2.48 -0.05
C TYR A 143 0.59 3.04 -1.43
N ALA A 144 1.56 3.58 -2.16
CA ALA A 144 1.36 4.13 -3.49
C ALA A 144 0.67 3.20 -4.51
N PRO A 145 0.85 1.86 -4.49
CA PRO A 145 0.23 1.00 -5.50
C PRO A 145 -1.30 1.10 -5.56
N VAL A 146 -1.98 1.34 -4.44
CA VAL A 146 -3.44 1.48 -4.39
C VAL A 146 -3.83 2.91 -4.00
N ARG A 147 -4.55 3.58 -4.89
CA ARG A 147 -4.82 5.03 -4.85
C ARG A 147 -5.29 5.55 -3.48
N TRP A 148 -6.19 4.84 -2.80
CA TRP A 148 -6.76 5.26 -1.52
C TRP A 148 -6.06 4.67 -0.29
N ALA A 149 -5.04 3.82 -0.47
CA ALA A 149 -4.39 3.16 0.64
C ALA A 149 -3.63 4.14 1.55
N HIS A 150 -2.89 5.09 0.98
CA HIS A 150 -2.18 6.12 1.76
C HIS A 150 -3.11 7.20 2.32
N PRO A 151 -4.04 7.83 1.54
CA PRO A 151 -4.99 8.79 2.10
C PRO A 151 -5.83 8.23 3.26
N ALA A 152 -6.21 6.94 3.20
CA ALA A 152 -6.93 6.29 4.28
C ALA A 152 -6.12 6.21 5.60
N LEU A 153 -4.80 6.16 5.52
CA LEU A 153 -3.93 6.28 6.69
C LEU A 153 -3.73 7.76 7.08
N ALA A 154 -3.34 8.58 6.12
CA ALA A 154 -2.83 9.92 6.36
C ALA A 154 -3.91 10.86 6.92
N LEU A 155 -5.12 10.83 6.36
CA LEU A 155 -6.18 11.74 6.78
C LEU A 155 -6.60 11.53 8.25
N PRO A 156 -6.95 10.32 8.71
CA PRO A 156 -7.31 10.14 10.12
C PRO A 156 -6.11 10.27 11.08
N ALA A 157 -4.88 10.06 10.60
CA ALA A 157 -3.68 10.27 11.42
C ALA A 157 -3.32 11.74 11.63
N THR A 158 -3.63 12.62 10.67
CA THR A 158 -3.14 14.00 10.68
C THR A 158 -4.25 15.05 10.89
N LEU A 159 -5.45 14.88 10.31
CA LEU A 159 -6.51 15.87 10.42
C LEU A 159 -7.01 16.07 11.87
N PRO A 160 -7.33 15.02 12.65
CA PRO A 160 -7.78 15.22 14.02
C PRO A 160 -6.74 15.93 14.90
N PRO A 161 -5.43 15.53 14.89
CA PRO A 161 -4.40 16.28 15.60
C PRO A 161 -4.28 17.74 15.16
N THR A 162 -4.33 17.99 13.84
CA THR A 162 -4.26 19.36 13.31
C THR A 162 -5.42 20.21 13.81
N VAL A 163 -6.65 19.68 13.75
CA VAL A 163 -7.84 20.38 14.25
C VAL A 163 -7.74 20.59 15.77
N TYR A 164 -7.30 19.58 16.52
CA TYR A 164 -7.13 19.67 17.97
C TYR A 164 -6.14 20.77 18.35
N ILE A 165 -4.96 20.78 17.74
CA ILE A 165 -3.91 21.77 18.03
C ILE A 165 -4.36 23.18 17.63
N PHE A 166 -5.07 23.32 16.50
CA PHE A 166 -5.45 24.61 15.96
C PHE A 166 -6.64 25.26 16.68
N PHE A 167 -7.65 24.46 17.11
CA PHE A 167 -8.91 24.99 17.64
C PHE A 167 -9.08 24.79 19.14
N ILE A 168 -8.39 23.83 19.74
CA ILE A 168 -8.64 23.43 21.14
C ILE A 168 -7.46 23.80 22.03
N HIS A 169 -6.23 23.67 21.56
CA HIS A 169 -5.03 23.92 22.35
C HIS A 169 -4.64 25.39 22.31
N SER A 170 -5.04 26.15 23.37
CA SER A 170 -4.78 27.59 23.50
C SER A 170 -3.30 27.86 23.81
N GLY A 171 -2.45 28.00 22.85
CA GLY A 171 -1.03 28.31 23.07
C GLY A 171 -0.17 28.11 21.83
N VAL A 172 -0.74 27.50 20.79
CA VAL A 172 -0.04 27.30 19.52
C VAL A 172 -0.33 28.47 18.59
N HIS A 173 0.72 29.03 18.01
CA HIS A 173 0.59 30.12 17.06
C HIS A 173 -0.25 29.68 15.84
N PRO A 174 -1.23 30.47 15.36
CA PRO A 174 -2.10 30.10 14.23
C PRO A 174 -1.36 29.63 12.97
N MET A 175 -0.16 30.15 12.73
CA MET A 175 0.68 29.72 11.60
C MET A 175 1.08 28.25 11.66
N ALA A 176 1.19 27.65 12.86
CA ALA A 176 1.50 26.22 12.97
C ALA A 176 0.35 25.36 12.45
N GLY A 177 -0.91 25.75 12.71
CA GLY A 177 -2.08 25.06 12.17
C GLY A 177 -2.16 25.16 10.65
N PHE A 178 -1.91 26.33 10.06
CA PHE A 178 -1.84 26.47 8.61
C PHE A 178 -0.72 25.65 8.00
N THR A 179 0.47 25.61 8.63
CA THR A 179 1.59 24.77 8.20
C THR A 179 1.22 23.30 8.24
N ALA A 180 0.54 22.84 9.30
CA ALA A 180 0.08 21.46 9.40
C ALA A 180 -0.99 21.12 8.35
N LEU A 181 -1.96 21.99 8.08
CA LEU A 181 -2.93 21.80 7.00
C LEU A 181 -2.27 21.75 5.63
N PHE A 182 -1.30 22.64 5.39
CA PHE A 182 -0.50 22.59 4.16
C PHE A 182 0.26 21.28 4.02
N PHE A 183 0.88 20.78 5.11
CA PHE A 183 1.53 19.48 5.12
C PHE A 183 0.55 18.35 4.77
N VAL A 184 -0.65 18.33 5.37
CA VAL A 184 -1.68 17.32 5.05
C VAL A 184 -2.06 17.37 3.57
N ALA A 185 -2.31 18.57 3.02
CA ALA A 185 -2.64 18.73 1.61
C ALA A 185 -1.52 18.25 0.70
N MET A 186 -0.28 18.59 1.02
CA MET A 186 0.90 18.19 0.24
C MET A 186 1.12 16.68 0.29
N ILE A 187 0.95 16.04 1.43
CA ILE A 187 1.18 14.60 1.55
C ILE A 187 0.12 13.79 0.79
N VAL A 188 -1.14 14.27 0.79
CA VAL A 188 -2.21 13.66 -0.02
C VAL A 188 -1.94 13.86 -1.51
N TYR A 189 -1.51 15.05 -1.92
CA TYR A 189 -1.11 15.33 -3.30
C TYR A 189 0.03 14.40 -3.76
N TYR A 190 1.09 14.28 -2.96
CA TYR A 190 2.20 13.38 -3.26
C TYR A 190 1.78 11.92 -3.32
N ALA A 191 0.86 11.48 -2.45
CA ALA A 191 0.33 10.13 -2.49
C ALA A 191 -0.37 9.79 -3.82
N PHE A 192 -1.18 10.71 -4.33
CA PHE A 192 -1.82 10.54 -5.64
C PHE A 192 -0.81 10.55 -6.78
N ARG A 193 0.17 11.44 -6.74
CA ARG A 193 1.25 11.50 -7.74
C ARG A 193 2.08 10.22 -7.76
N GLU A 194 2.47 9.71 -6.59
CA GLU A 194 3.20 8.43 -6.48
C GLU A 194 2.37 7.26 -7.00
N ASN A 195 1.06 7.23 -6.72
CA ASN A 195 0.18 6.22 -7.30
C ASN A 195 0.20 6.26 -8.83
N ASP A 196 0.07 7.45 -9.43
CA ASP A 196 0.09 7.59 -10.89
C ASP A 196 1.42 7.09 -11.48
N LEU A 197 2.56 7.38 -10.84
CA LEU A 197 3.88 6.89 -11.25
C LEU A 197 4.01 5.38 -11.15
N VAL A 198 3.54 4.79 -10.05
CA VAL A 198 3.54 3.33 -9.87
C VAL A 198 2.67 2.65 -10.93
N VAL A 199 1.46 3.16 -11.17
CA VAL A 199 0.56 2.63 -12.19
C VAL A 199 1.18 2.70 -13.60
N GLN A 200 1.85 3.80 -13.92
CA GLN A 200 2.56 3.95 -15.21
C GLN A 200 3.68 2.91 -15.33
N ARG A 201 4.48 2.71 -14.30
CA ARG A 201 5.55 1.69 -14.28
C ARG A 201 4.99 0.27 -14.45
N LEU A 202 3.92 -0.06 -13.76
CA LEU A 202 3.27 -1.37 -13.87
C LEU A 202 2.69 -1.59 -15.27
N ARG A 203 2.07 -0.56 -15.87
CA ARG A 203 1.56 -0.61 -17.25
C ARG A 203 2.67 -0.84 -18.27
N ALA A 204 3.77 -0.10 -18.15
CA ALA A 204 4.92 -0.27 -19.05
C ALA A 204 5.52 -1.67 -18.92
N GLY A 205 5.70 -2.16 -17.70
CA GLY A 205 6.21 -3.51 -17.46
C GLY A 205 5.28 -4.62 -17.95
N ALA A 206 3.97 -4.45 -17.84
CA ALA A 206 3.00 -5.42 -18.34
C ALA A 206 2.98 -5.47 -19.89
N ARG A 207 3.06 -4.31 -20.55
CA ARG A 207 3.16 -4.23 -22.01
C ARG A 207 4.42 -4.92 -22.54
N LEU A 208 5.57 -4.59 -21.97
CA LEU A 208 6.85 -5.21 -22.36
C LEU A 208 6.82 -6.73 -22.21
N ARG A 209 6.25 -7.24 -21.12
CA ARG A 209 6.09 -8.70 -20.93
C ARG A 209 5.21 -9.34 -21.98
N ARG A 210 4.13 -8.67 -22.41
CA ARG A 210 3.25 -9.18 -23.49
C ARG A 210 3.97 -9.20 -24.84
N GLU A 211 4.73 -8.16 -25.16
CA GLU A 211 5.53 -8.08 -26.38
C GLU A 211 6.60 -9.18 -26.43
N LEU A 212 7.31 -9.40 -25.32
CA LEU A 212 8.31 -10.46 -25.21
C LEU A 212 7.70 -11.85 -25.43
N ARG A 213 6.54 -12.13 -24.80
CA ARG A 213 5.84 -13.41 -25.01
C ARG A 213 5.41 -13.59 -26.48
N ALA A 214 4.88 -12.54 -27.10
CA ALA A 214 4.50 -12.60 -28.51
C ALA A 214 5.70 -12.90 -29.43
N ILE A 215 6.87 -12.32 -29.12
CA ILE A 215 8.13 -12.62 -29.87
C ILE A 215 8.57 -14.06 -29.61
N GLU A 216 8.49 -14.55 -28.37
CA GLU A 216 8.82 -15.94 -28.02
C GLU A 216 7.92 -16.95 -28.77
N ASP A 217 6.60 -16.66 -28.80
CA ASP A 217 5.61 -17.49 -29.50
C ASP A 217 5.88 -17.51 -31.01
N LEU A 218 6.20 -16.35 -31.61
CA LEU A 218 6.59 -16.27 -33.03
C LEU A 218 7.90 -17.04 -33.33
N ALA A 219 8.87 -16.92 -32.43
CA ALA A 219 10.14 -17.65 -32.57
C ALA A 219 9.94 -19.16 -32.42
N ALA A 220 9.05 -19.61 -31.53
CA ALA A 220 8.68 -21.01 -31.38
C ALA A 220 7.99 -21.52 -32.65
N SER A 221 7.00 -20.81 -33.18
CA SER A 221 6.31 -21.15 -34.44
C SER A 221 7.23 -21.18 -35.62
N ALA A 222 8.21 -20.28 -35.68
CA ALA A 222 9.21 -20.26 -36.78
C ALA A 222 10.14 -21.50 -36.77
N ARG A 223 10.41 -22.08 -35.59
CA ARG A 223 11.20 -23.29 -35.43
C ARG A 223 10.45 -24.56 -35.87
N GLU A 224 9.13 -24.55 -35.83
CA GLU A 224 8.26 -25.65 -36.24
C GLU A 224 8.02 -25.68 -37.77
N LEU A 225 8.39 -24.60 -38.49
CA LEU A 225 8.30 -24.58 -39.93
C LEU A 225 9.29 -25.58 -40.55
N PRO A 226 8.86 -26.41 -41.50
CA PRO A 226 9.74 -27.32 -42.18
C PRO A 226 10.88 -26.53 -42.89
N PRO A 227 12.09 -27.08 -42.96
CA PRO A 227 13.20 -26.40 -43.62
C PRO A 227 12.79 -26.06 -45.05
N LEU A 228 13.04 -24.81 -45.46
CA LEU A 228 12.78 -24.35 -46.81
C LEU A 228 13.40 -25.33 -47.79
N ASP A 229 12.56 -25.89 -48.68
CA ASP A 229 13.00 -26.77 -49.72
C ASP A 229 13.90 -25.98 -50.71
N THR A 230 15.20 -26.03 -50.46
CA THR A 230 16.23 -25.39 -51.31
C THR A 230 16.35 -26.02 -52.71
N SER A 231 15.55 -27.08 -52.97
CA SER A 231 15.56 -27.73 -54.31
C SER A 231 14.96 -26.86 -55.43
N LEU A 232 14.18 -25.82 -55.04
CA LEU A 232 13.58 -24.87 -55.99
C LEU A 232 14.54 -23.76 -56.45
N ALA A 233 15.70 -23.62 -55.83
CA ALA A 233 16.75 -22.68 -56.27
C ALA A 233 17.61 -23.27 -57.38
N ARG A 234 17.00 -23.74 -58.47
CA ARG A 234 17.78 -24.06 -59.69
C ARG A 234 18.11 -22.75 -60.40
N PRO A 235 19.40 -22.43 -60.62
CA PRO A 235 19.76 -21.30 -61.45
C PRO A 235 19.27 -21.56 -62.83
N TYR A 236 18.50 -20.65 -63.44
CA TYR A 236 18.28 -20.63 -64.91
C TYR A 236 19.63 -20.46 -65.55
N ARG A 237 20.04 -21.50 -66.25
CA ARG A 237 21.14 -21.46 -67.27
C ARG A 237 20.56 -21.05 -68.61
#